data_2401d515c6866e3c7207ff3ec56a2b39
#
_entry.id   2401d515c6866e3c7207ff3ec56a2b39
#
_cell.length_a   1.000
_cell.length_b   1.000
_cell.length_c   1.000
_cell.angle_alpha   90.00
_cell.angle_beta   90.00
_cell.angle_gamma   90.00
#
_symmetry.space_group_name_H-M   'P 1'
#
loop_
_entity.id
_entity.type
_entity.pdbx_description
1 polymer ?
#
loop_
_entity_poly.entity_id
_entity_poly.type
_entity_poly.pdbx_seq_one_letter_code
_entity_poly.pdbx_strand_id
1 'polypeptide(L)'
;MAGTVRDEHLSNDGPTVGMRAPDFSLCSENARQWRLSDHQGKVRVLLFYPQNETLVCTRQLCSVRDNWQDYLETKAEIVGISPSTSQENLEFSKRRRLPIPLLADPGRVITSLYGRHWLFPIQITRAIVVIDAGGIVRSRRIMLRAFRPSDADIITSIYEARGDVLKAKYDRITSRFRRLKSN
;
A
#
# COMPACT_ATOMS: atom_id res chain seq x y z
N MET A 1 5.86 -25.28 10.99
CA MET A 1 4.44 -25.74 10.89
C MET A 1 3.72 -24.73 10.02
N ALA A 2 3.27 -25.17 8.85
CA ALA A 2 2.61 -24.32 7.85
C ALA A 2 1.18 -24.03 8.31
N GLY A 3 0.87 -22.74 8.49
CA GLY A 3 -0.46 -22.29 8.83
C GLY A 3 -1.42 -22.48 7.65
N THR A 4 -2.48 -23.22 7.89
CA THR A 4 -3.53 -23.52 6.92
C THR A 4 -4.31 -22.27 6.59
N VAL A 5 -4.14 -21.76 5.38
CA VAL A 5 -5.02 -20.73 4.80
C VAL A 5 -6.36 -21.40 4.48
N ARG A 6 -7.46 -20.98 5.10
CA ARG A 6 -8.80 -21.44 4.71
C ARG A 6 -9.16 -20.80 3.37
N ASP A 7 -9.28 -21.64 2.36
CA ASP A 7 -9.77 -21.29 1.02
C ASP A 7 -11.26 -20.89 1.08
N GLU A 8 -11.53 -19.58 0.98
CA GLU A 8 -12.83 -19.09 0.54
C GLU A 8 -12.61 -18.25 -0.72
N HIS A 9 -12.92 -18.86 -1.87
CA HIS A 9 -13.07 -18.24 -3.21
C HIS A 9 -12.14 -17.05 -3.53
N LEU A 10 -10.84 -17.26 -3.50
CA LEU A 10 -9.91 -16.31 -4.11
C LEU A 10 -10.06 -16.45 -5.64
N SER A 11 -10.59 -15.43 -6.28
CA SER A 11 -10.44 -15.30 -7.73
C SER A 11 -8.96 -15.41 -8.07
N ASN A 12 -8.62 -15.94 -9.23
CA ASN A 12 -7.23 -16.15 -9.68
C ASN A 12 -6.37 -14.85 -9.65
N ASP A 13 -7.01 -13.70 -9.40
CA ASP A 13 -6.45 -12.34 -9.37
C ASP A 13 -6.27 -11.73 -7.96
N GLY A 14 -6.49 -12.51 -6.89
CA GLY A 14 -6.40 -12.04 -5.49
C GLY A 14 -7.67 -11.31 -4.99
N PRO A 15 -7.62 -10.70 -3.77
CA PRO A 15 -8.81 -10.13 -3.14
C PRO A 15 -9.33 -8.92 -3.91
N THR A 16 -10.62 -8.94 -4.27
CA THR A 16 -11.30 -7.83 -4.96
C THR A 16 -11.95 -6.87 -3.97
N VAL A 17 -12.38 -5.71 -4.46
CA VAL A 17 -13.12 -4.71 -3.66
C VAL A 17 -14.40 -5.34 -3.12
N GLY A 18 -14.67 -5.15 -1.84
CA GLY A 18 -15.78 -5.75 -1.10
C GLY A 18 -15.45 -7.06 -0.38
N MET A 19 -14.35 -7.72 -0.73
CA MET A 19 -13.92 -8.94 -0.05
C MET A 19 -13.14 -8.63 1.24
N ARG A 20 -13.14 -9.57 2.18
CA ARG A 20 -12.25 -9.53 3.33
C ARG A 20 -10.81 -9.70 2.87
N ALA A 21 -9.92 -8.83 3.36
CA ALA A 21 -8.49 -8.91 3.09
C ALA A 21 -7.91 -10.17 3.76
N PRO A 22 -7.24 -11.08 3.03
CA PRO A 22 -6.52 -12.21 3.60
C PRO A 22 -5.48 -11.74 4.62
N ASP A 23 -5.46 -12.37 5.80
CA ASP A 23 -4.47 -12.03 6.83
C ASP A 23 -3.08 -12.52 6.43
N PHE A 24 -2.07 -11.77 6.81
CA PHE A 24 -0.68 -12.13 6.59
C PHE A 24 0.24 -11.54 7.64
N SER A 25 1.45 -12.08 7.70
CA SER A 25 2.51 -11.57 8.56
C SER A 25 3.83 -11.51 7.79
N LEU A 26 4.53 -10.37 7.89
CA LEU A 26 5.85 -10.14 7.32
C LEU A 26 6.77 -9.47 8.35
N CYS A 27 8.09 -9.61 8.16
CA CYS A 27 9.05 -8.87 8.95
C CYS A 27 9.22 -7.44 8.43
N SER A 28 9.21 -6.46 9.34
CA SER A 28 9.57 -5.09 9.02
C SER A 28 11.09 -4.92 8.85
N GLU A 29 11.50 -3.75 8.42
CA GLU A 29 12.91 -3.35 8.31
C GLU A 29 13.68 -3.44 9.65
N ASN A 30 12.98 -3.34 10.78
CA ASN A 30 13.55 -3.48 12.12
C ASN A 30 13.47 -4.92 12.65
N ALA A 31 13.28 -5.91 11.79
CA ALA A 31 13.11 -7.34 12.11
C ALA A 31 11.95 -7.63 13.08
N ARG A 32 11.00 -6.71 13.23
CA ARG A 32 9.78 -6.94 14.01
C ARG A 32 8.71 -7.53 13.11
N GLN A 33 7.96 -8.48 13.65
CA GLN A 33 6.82 -9.05 12.97
C GLN A 33 5.70 -8.01 12.89
N TRP A 34 5.18 -7.80 11.67
CA TRP A 34 4.01 -6.97 11.40
C TRP A 34 2.91 -7.87 10.84
N ARG A 35 1.75 -7.83 11.45
CA ARG A 35 0.61 -8.66 11.05
C ARG A 35 -0.59 -7.77 10.73
N LEU A 36 -1.26 -8.05 9.60
CA LEU A 36 -2.37 -7.23 9.14
C LEU A 36 -3.52 -7.18 10.16
N SER A 37 -3.84 -8.31 10.80
CA SER A 37 -4.92 -8.39 11.80
C SER A 37 -4.65 -7.60 13.08
N ASP A 38 -3.39 -7.33 13.43
CA ASP A 38 -3.04 -6.56 14.64
C ASP A 38 -3.39 -5.07 14.50
N HIS A 39 -3.66 -4.61 13.27
CA HIS A 39 -4.02 -3.23 12.94
C HIS A 39 -5.52 -3.06 12.63
N GLN A 40 -6.39 -3.98 13.12
CA GLN A 40 -7.84 -3.83 13.01
C GLN A 40 -8.32 -2.55 13.72
N GLY A 41 -9.46 -2.00 13.26
CA GLY A 41 -9.99 -0.74 13.76
C GLY A 41 -9.42 0.51 13.08
N LYS A 42 -8.36 0.38 12.27
CA LYS A 42 -7.80 1.45 11.44
C LYS A 42 -7.95 1.13 9.96
N VAL A 43 -7.98 2.16 9.12
CA VAL A 43 -7.76 1.97 7.67
C VAL A 43 -6.29 1.62 7.45
N ARG A 44 -6.04 0.61 6.63
CA ARG A 44 -4.68 0.15 6.28
C ARG A 44 -4.42 0.36 4.80
N VAL A 45 -3.26 0.88 4.48
CA VAL A 45 -2.79 1.10 3.11
C VAL A 45 -1.55 0.26 2.86
N LEU A 46 -1.66 -0.69 1.95
CA LEU A 46 -0.56 -1.55 1.52
C LEU A 46 -0.01 -1.01 0.19
N LEU A 47 1.25 -0.55 0.22
CA LEU A 47 1.97 -0.05 -0.95
C LEU A 47 2.94 -1.11 -1.46
N PHE A 48 2.50 -1.95 -2.39
CA PHE A 48 3.37 -2.94 -3.04
C PHE A 48 4.21 -2.28 -4.13
N TYR A 49 5.52 -2.47 -4.08
CA TYR A 49 6.44 -1.94 -5.08
C TYR A 49 7.54 -2.96 -5.44
N PRO A 50 7.99 -2.99 -6.71
CA PRO A 50 8.78 -4.11 -7.23
C PRO A 50 10.22 -4.15 -6.75
N GLN A 51 10.81 -3.02 -6.32
CA GLN A 51 12.22 -2.96 -5.97
C GLN A 51 12.58 -1.66 -5.25
N ASN A 52 13.50 -1.71 -4.26
CA ASN A 52 14.13 -0.55 -3.67
C ASN A 52 15.01 0.19 -4.70
N GLU A 53 15.35 1.46 -4.43
CA GLU A 53 16.29 2.31 -5.18
C GLU A 53 15.98 2.56 -6.67
N THR A 54 14.86 2.07 -7.22
CA THR A 54 14.43 2.48 -8.55
C THR A 54 13.83 3.89 -8.52
N LEU A 55 13.99 4.66 -9.60
CA LEU A 55 13.54 6.06 -9.67
C LEU A 55 12.06 6.22 -9.29
N VAL A 56 11.18 5.37 -9.81
CA VAL A 56 9.73 5.48 -9.56
C VAL A 56 9.36 5.04 -8.15
N CYS A 57 9.99 3.96 -7.62
CA CYS A 57 9.73 3.51 -6.25
C CYS A 57 10.24 4.53 -5.23
N THR A 58 11.45 5.05 -5.44
CA THR A 58 12.02 6.10 -4.61
C THR A 58 11.14 7.35 -4.63
N ARG A 59 10.69 7.81 -5.82
CA ARG A 59 9.78 8.95 -5.94
C ARG A 59 8.45 8.73 -5.22
N GLN A 60 7.89 7.53 -5.29
CA GLN A 60 6.63 7.24 -4.59
C GLN A 60 6.79 7.32 -3.07
N LEU A 61 7.77 6.62 -2.51
CA LEU A 61 7.96 6.59 -1.05
C LEU A 61 8.47 7.93 -0.51
N CYS A 62 9.31 8.64 -1.27
CA CYS A 62 9.69 10.01 -0.93
C CYS A 62 8.49 10.98 -1.00
N SER A 63 7.57 10.81 -1.96
CA SER A 63 6.35 11.60 -2.04
C SER A 63 5.46 11.39 -0.79
N VAL A 64 5.32 10.15 -0.32
CA VAL A 64 4.63 9.86 0.94
C VAL A 64 5.31 10.55 2.11
N ARG A 65 6.66 10.55 2.18
CA ARG A 65 7.43 11.27 3.21
C ARG A 65 7.18 12.77 3.12
N ASP A 66 7.29 13.33 1.93
CA ASP A 66 7.18 14.79 1.72
C ASP A 66 5.78 15.31 2.02
N ASN A 67 4.74 14.47 1.88
CA ASN A 67 3.35 14.78 2.22
C ASN A 67 2.90 14.07 3.52
N TRP A 68 3.85 13.70 4.41
CA TRP A 68 3.55 12.88 5.58
C TRP A 68 2.50 13.49 6.51
N GLN A 69 2.47 14.80 6.63
CA GLN A 69 1.47 15.48 7.45
C GLN A 69 0.04 15.21 6.99
N ASP A 70 -0.20 15.23 5.66
CA ASP A 70 -1.51 14.94 5.08
C ASP A 70 -1.91 13.48 5.35
N TYR A 71 -0.94 12.54 5.31
CA TYR A 71 -1.19 11.14 5.65
C TYR A 71 -1.50 10.93 7.13
N LEU A 72 -0.81 11.63 8.05
CA LEU A 72 -1.08 11.57 9.49
C LEU A 72 -2.50 12.01 9.82
N GLU A 73 -3.03 13.03 9.15
CA GLU A 73 -4.40 13.50 9.34
C GLU A 73 -5.44 12.42 9.00
N THR A 74 -5.11 11.50 8.09
CA THR A 74 -6.01 10.37 7.75
C THR A 74 -6.13 9.36 8.87
N LYS A 75 -5.19 9.31 9.82
CA LYS A 75 -5.08 8.28 10.88
C LYS A 75 -5.01 6.84 10.33
N ALA A 76 -4.65 6.67 9.07
CA ALA A 76 -4.47 5.37 8.45
C ALA A 76 -3.10 4.79 8.78
N GLU A 77 -3.02 3.46 8.84
CA GLU A 77 -1.77 2.72 8.92
C GLU A 77 -1.26 2.48 7.50
N ILE A 78 -0.03 2.92 7.21
CA ILE A 78 0.55 2.82 5.87
C ILE A 78 1.83 2.02 5.95
N VAL A 79 1.96 1.01 5.09
CA VAL A 79 3.16 0.17 5.00
C VAL A 79 3.61 0.01 3.56
N GLY A 80 4.92 -0.01 3.35
CA GLY A 80 5.53 -0.40 2.08
C GLY A 80 5.82 -1.90 2.08
N ILE A 81 5.62 -2.59 0.97
CA ILE A 81 5.90 -4.04 0.83
C ILE A 81 6.71 -4.26 -0.43
N SER A 82 7.87 -4.88 -0.30
CA SER A 82 8.78 -5.16 -1.41
C SER A 82 9.42 -6.55 -1.30
N PRO A 83 9.96 -7.09 -2.41
CA PRO A 83 10.69 -8.34 -2.39
C PRO A 83 12.11 -8.22 -1.79
N SER A 84 12.48 -7.06 -1.29
CA SER A 84 13.75 -6.84 -0.61
C SER A 84 13.79 -7.50 0.75
N THR A 85 14.98 -7.79 1.25
CA THR A 85 15.19 -8.28 2.62
C THR A 85 14.94 -7.17 3.66
N SER A 86 14.76 -7.53 4.92
CA SER A 86 14.61 -6.55 6.01
C SER A 86 15.83 -5.64 6.11
N GLN A 87 17.05 -6.16 5.89
CA GLN A 87 18.29 -5.39 5.93
C GLN A 87 18.32 -4.34 4.79
N GLU A 88 18.01 -4.72 3.55
CA GLU A 88 17.93 -3.79 2.42
C GLU A 88 16.86 -2.72 2.63
N ASN A 89 15.71 -3.12 3.21
CA ASN A 89 14.64 -2.19 3.57
C ASN A 89 15.09 -1.20 4.66
N LEU A 90 15.87 -1.65 5.66
CA LEU A 90 16.42 -0.79 6.70
C LEU A 90 17.37 0.26 6.13
N GLU A 91 18.28 -0.14 5.28
CA GLU A 91 19.24 0.76 4.63
C GLU A 91 18.52 1.79 3.75
N PHE A 92 17.53 1.32 2.95
CA PHE A 92 16.73 2.18 2.10
C PHE A 92 15.89 3.18 2.93
N SER A 93 15.19 2.72 3.96
CA SER A 93 14.39 3.55 4.85
C SER A 93 15.22 4.63 5.52
N LYS A 94 16.40 4.28 6.09
CA LYS A 94 17.33 5.24 6.70
C LYS A 94 17.84 6.27 5.70
N ARG A 95 18.31 5.82 4.54
CA ARG A 95 18.86 6.69 3.49
C ARG A 95 17.85 7.70 2.99
N ARG A 96 16.59 7.28 2.85
CA ARG A 96 15.48 8.13 2.36
C ARG A 96 14.67 8.78 3.47
N ARG A 97 14.96 8.49 4.74
CA ARG A 97 14.24 9.00 5.93
C ARG A 97 12.73 8.75 5.81
N LEU A 98 12.36 7.51 5.48
CA LEU A 98 10.95 7.15 5.27
C LEU A 98 10.21 7.04 6.61
N PRO A 99 9.02 7.62 6.74
CA PRO A 99 8.25 7.62 7.99
C PRO A 99 7.36 6.38 8.17
N ILE A 100 7.34 5.49 7.18
CA ILE A 100 6.49 4.30 7.16
C ILE A 100 7.33 3.03 7.29
N PRO A 101 6.82 1.96 7.94
CA PRO A 101 7.51 0.67 7.96
C PRO A 101 7.56 0.05 6.56
N LEU A 102 8.68 -0.62 6.28
CA LEU A 102 8.91 -1.38 5.06
C LEU A 102 8.95 -2.87 5.37
N LEU A 103 8.01 -3.62 4.83
CA LEU A 103 7.88 -5.05 5.06
C LEU A 103 8.59 -5.85 3.97
N ALA A 104 9.32 -6.88 4.40
CA ALA A 104 10.11 -7.76 3.54
C ALA A 104 9.26 -8.93 3.05
N ASP A 105 9.10 -9.07 1.73
CA ASP A 105 8.42 -10.18 1.04
C ASP A 105 9.32 -10.78 -0.05
N PRO A 106 10.53 -11.32 0.29
CA PRO A 106 11.52 -11.79 -0.69
C PRO A 106 10.98 -12.90 -1.61
N GLY A 107 10.07 -13.73 -1.09
CA GLY A 107 9.37 -14.77 -1.88
C GLY A 107 8.21 -14.25 -2.73
N ARG A 108 7.86 -12.96 -2.65
CA ARG A 108 6.70 -12.35 -3.33
C ARG A 108 5.37 -13.06 -3.05
N VAL A 109 5.26 -13.75 -1.93
CA VAL A 109 4.05 -14.52 -1.58
C VAL A 109 2.88 -13.56 -1.37
N ILE A 110 3.05 -12.54 -0.54
CA ILE A 110 2.01 -11.57 -0.23
C ILE A 110 1.82 -10.60 -1.41
N THR A 111 2.92 -10.23 -2.08
CA THR A 111 2.85 -9.44 -3.31
C THR A 111 2.04 -10.17 -4.38
N SER A 112 2.21 -11.48 -4.54
CA SER A 112 1.43 -12.28 -5.50
C SER A 112 -0.04 -12.39 -5.08
N LEU A 113 -0.31 -12.52 -3.78
CA LEU A 113 -1.67 -12.62 -3.26
C LEU A 113 -2.48 -11.34 -3.53
N TYR A 114 -1.88 -10.17 -3.31
CA TYR A 114 -2.58 -8.87 -3.41
C TYR A 114 -2.35 -8.13 -4.73
N GLY A 115 -1.21 -8.33 -5.38
CA GLY A 115 -0.75 -7.56 -6.54
C GLY A 115 -0.83 -8.29 -7.87
N ARG A 116 -1.35 -9.53 -7.92
CA ARG A 116 -1.48 -10.28 -9.17
C ARG A 116 -2.46 -9.59 -10.11
N HIS A 117 -2.10 -9.56 -11.39
CA HIS A 117 -2.95 -9.10 -12.49
C HIS A 117 -2.86 -10.14 -13.61
N TRP A 118 -3.99 -10.48 -14.22
CA TRP A 118 -4.06 -11.53 -15.24
C TRP A 118 -3.18 -11.24 -16.48
N LEU A 119 -2.95 -9.96 -16.77
CA LEU A 119 -2.22 -9.51 -17.96
C LEU A 119 -0.74 -9.21 -17.70
N PHE A 120 -0.37 -8.82 -16.46
CA PHE A 120 0.98 -8.31 -16.18
C PHE A 120 1.78 -9.22 -15.26
N PRO A 121 3.07 -9.51 -15.59
CA PRO A 121 3.96 -10.21 -14.68
C PRO A 121 4.12 -9.46 -13.35
N ILE A 122 4.09 -10.18 -12.23
CA ILE A 122 4.17 -9.61 -10.89
C ILE A 122 5.47 -8.80 -10.65
N GLN A 123 6.55 -9.15 -11.34
CA GLN A 123 7.86 -8.51 -11.22
C GLN A 123 7.87 -7.05 -11.68
N ILE A 124 6.93 -6.69 -12.56
CA ILE A 124 6.82 -5.34 -13.13
C ILE A 124 5.56 -4.60 -12.68
N THR A 125 4.81 -5.17 -11.75
CA THR A 125 3.60 -4.55 -11.21
C THR A 125 3.87 -3.81 -9.92
N ARG A 126 3.01 -2.87 -9.66
CA ARG A 126 2.85 -2.13 -8.41
C ARG A 126 1.38 -2.24 -8.00
N ALA A 127 1.10 -2.39 -6.74
CA ALA A 127 -0.28 -2.37 -6.27
C ALA A 127 -0.44 -1.43 -5.07
N ILE A 128 -1.60 -0.82 -4.97
CA ILE A 128 -2.03 -0.09 -3.79
C ILE A 128 -3.37 -0.66 -3.38
N VAL A 129 -3.42 -1.13 -2.15
CA VAL A 129 -4.62 -1.73 -1.57
C VAL A 129 -5.01 -0.94 -0.33
N VAL A 130 -6.26 -0.49 -0.28
CA VAL A 130 -6.84 0.20 0.87
C VAL A 130 -7.87 -0.72 1.51
N ILE A 131 -7.67 -1.00 2.79
CA ILE A 131 -8.49 -1.90 3.61
C ILE A 131 -9.12 -1.05 4.72
N ASP A 132 -10.44 -1.16 4.91
CA ASP A 132 -11.14 -0.42 5.95
C ASP A 132 -10.87 -0.97 7.36
N ALA A 133 -11.42 -0.30 8.37
CA ALA A 133 -11.30 -0.69 9.77
C ALA A 133 -11.85 -2.10 10.06
N GLY A 134 -12.86 -2.54 9.30
CA GLY A 134 -13.48 -3.86 9.40
C GLY A 134 -12.71 -4.97 8.68
N GLY A 135 -11.65 -4.64 7.92
CA GLY A 135 -10.87 -5.62 7.18
C GLY A 135 -11.36 -5.88 5.76
N ILE A 136 -12.20 -5.01 5.21
CA ILE A 136 -12.72 -5.15 3.85
C ILE A 136 -11.89 -4.30 2.88
N VAL A 137 -11.53 -4.88 1.74
CA VAL A 137 -10.83 -4.18 0.66
C VAL A 137 -11.78 -3.14 0.05
N ARG A 138 -11.41 -1.86 0.13
CA ARG A 138 -12.20 -0.74 -0.41
C ARG A 138 -11.63 -0.18 -1.70
N SER A 139 -10.33 -0.33 -1.90
CA SER A 139 -9.68 0.05 -3.15
C SER A 139 -8.52 -0.91 -3.43
N ARG A 140 -8.39 -1.32 -4.67
CA ARG A 140 -7.25 -2.10 -5.16
C ARG A 140 -6.88 -1.60 -6.55
N ARG A 141 -5.72 -1.00 -6.67
CA ARG A 141 -5.19 -0.46 -7.93
C ARG A 141 -3.89 -1.16 -8.27
N ILE A 142 -3.86 -1.81 -9.42
CA ILE A 142 -2.66 -2.48 -9.95
C ILE A 142 -2.22 -1.71 -11.20
N MET A 143 -0.93 -1.45 -11.30
CA MET A 143 -0.35 -0.71 -12.41
C MET A 143 1.05 -1.19 -12.73
N LEU A 144 1.53 -0.90 -13.92
CA LEU A 144 2.93 -1.15 -14.28
C LEU A 144 3.86 -0.29 -13.44
N ARG A 145 5.07 -0.79 -13.16
CA ARG A 145 6.09 -0.14 -12.31
C ARG A 145 6.46 1.29 -12.70
N ALA A 146 6.25 1.66 -13.97
CA ALA A 146 6.51 3.00 -14.48
C ALA A 146 5.49 4.05 -14.02
N PHE A 147 4.32 3.62 -13.56
CA PHE A 147 3.24 4.49 -13.11
C PHE A 147 3.14 4.48 -11.59
N ARG A 148 2.66 5.57 -11.03
CA ARG A 148 2.28 5.69 -9.61
C ARG A 148 1.04 6.57 -9.49
N PRO A 149 0.12 6.31 -8.56
CA PRO A 149 -0.95 7.24 -8.25
C PRO A 149 -0.38 8.48 -7.55
N SER A 150 -1.10 9.58 -7.58
CA SER A 150 -0.77 10.73 -6.75
C SER A 150 -1.11 10.45 -5.28
N ASP A 151 -0.44 11.16 -4.36
CA ASP A 151 -0.76 11.06 -2.93
C ASP A 151 -2.22 11.47 -2.66
N ALA A 152 -2.72 12.49 -3.38
CA ALA A 152 -4.12 12.89 -3.30
C ALA A 152 -5.11 11.77 -3.66
N ASP A 153 -4.78 10.90 -4.64
CA ASP A 153 -5.63 9.77 -4.99
C ASP A 153 -5.61 8.69 -3.89
N ILE A 154 -4.46 8.49 -3.24
CA ILE A 154 -4.34 7.54 -2.12
C ILE A 154 -5.12 8.07 -0.91
N ILE A 155 -4.90 9.33 -0.53
CA ILE A 155 -5.58 9.99 0.60
C ILE A 155 -7.09 10.00 0.38
N THR A 156 -7.55 10.31 -0.83
CA THR A 156 -8.98 10.23 -1.19
C THR A 156 -9.52 8.81 -0.94
N SER A 157 -8.81 7.78 -1.39
CA SER A 157 -9.23 6.39 -1.17
C SER A 157 -9.28 6.01 0.32
N ILE A 158 -8.42 6.60 1.16
CA ILE A 158 -8.45 6.41 2.62
C ILE A 158 -9.73 7.01 3.21
N TYR A 159 -10.08 8.25 2.84
CA TYR A 159 -11.31 8.88 3.33
C TYR A 159 -12.58 8.16 2.85
N GLU A 160 -12.59 7.68 1.60
CA GLU A 160 -13.67 6.83 1.07
C GLU A 160 -13.82 5.53 1.90
N ALA A 161 -12.69 4.89 2.24
CA ALA A 161 -12.68 3.67 3.07
C ALA A 161 -13.15 3.90 4.51
N ARG A 162 -13.01 5.14 5.03
CA ARG A 162 -13.54 5.54 6.34
C ARG A 162 -15.03 5.90 6.30
N GLY A 163 -15.61 6.07 5.14
CA GLY A 163 -16.97 6.62 4.97
C GLY A 163 -17.03 8.15 4.98
N ASP A 164 -15.89 8.84 5.00
CA ASP A 164 -15.78 10.30 5.00
C ASP A 164 -15.89 10.87 3.56
N VAL A 165 -16.98 10.56 2.89
CA VAL A 165 -17.18 10.86 1.45
C VAL A 165 -17.09 12.35 1.13
N LEU A 166 -17.53 13.21 2.04
CA LEU A 166 -17.46 14.68 1.86
C LEU A 166 -16.02 15.17 1.85
N LYS A 167 -15.17 14.68 2.79
CA LYS A 167 -13.75 15.04 2.86
C LYS A 167 -12.99 14.49 1.65
N ALA A 168 -13.25 13.26 1.25
CA ALA A 168 -12.70 12.67 0.04
C ALA A 168 -13.02 13.49 -1.21
N LYS A 169 -14.26 13.96 -1.34
CA LYS A 169 -14.69 14.80 -2.46
C LYS A 169 -14.01 16.18 -2.45
N TYR A 170 -13.87 16.78 -1.28
CA TYR A 170 -13.20 18.07 -1.11
C TYR A 170 -11.72 18.00 -1.49
N ASP A 171 -11.00 16.97 -1.02
CA ASP A 171 -9.57 16.78 -1.29
C ASP A 171 -9.30 16.49 -2.77
N ARG A 172 -10.20 15.76 -3.43
CA ARG A 172 -10.15 15.54 -4.90
C ARG A 172 -10.28 16.83 -5.69
N ILE A 173 -11.16 17.73 -5.27
CA ILE A 173 -11.36 19.04 -5.91
C ILE A 173 -10.15 19.94 -5.70
N THR A 174 -9.69 20.08 -4.47
CA THR A 174 -8.56 20.97 -4.12
C THR A 174 -7.24 20.52 -4.74
N SER A 175 -6.99 19.23 -4.83
CA SER A 175 -5.79 18.68 -5.51
C SER A 175 -5.80 18.96 -7.01
N ARG A 176 -6.98 18.96 -7.63
CA ARG A 176 -7.14 19.34 -9.05
C ARG A 176 -6.82 20.82 -9.28
N PHE A 177 -7.24 21.71 -8.36
CA PHE A 177 -6.94 23.14 -8.44
C PHE A 177 -5.45 23.44 -8.19
N ARG A 178 -4.77 22.72 -7.27
CA ARG A 178 -3.33 22.89 -7.04
C ARG A 178 -2.51 22.53 -8.28
N ARG A 179 -2.87 21.45 -9.00
CA ARG A 179 -2.20 21.07 -10.26
C ARG A 179 -2.36 22.09 -11.38
N LEU A 180 -3.48 22.81 -11.41
CA LEU A 180 -3.72 23.86 -12.42
C LEU A 180 -2.93 25.16 -12.15
N LYS A 181 -2.45 25.38 -10.92
CA LYS A 181 -1.64 26.55 -10.54
C LYS A 181 -0.13 26.31 -10.63
N SER A 182 0.32 25.07 -10.86
CA SER A 182 1.73 24.69 -10.97
C SER A 182 2.20 24.45 -12.42
N ASN A 183 1.36 24.73 -13.39
CA ASN A 183 1.65 24.87 -14.81
C ASN A 183 1.49 26.36 -15.20
#